data_843397e6f6f93f39a9c8dd7c723ca26d
#
_entry.id   843397e6f6f93f39a9c8dd7c723ca26d
#
_cell.length_a   1.000
_cell.length_b   1.000
_cell.length_c   1.000
_cell.angle_alpha   90.00
_cell.angle_beta   90.00
_cell.angle_gamma   90.00
#
_symmetry.space_group_name_H-M   'P 1'
#
loop_
_entity.id
_entity.type
_entity.pdbx_description
1 polymer ?
#
loop_
_entity_poly.entity_id
_entity_poly.type
_entity_poly.pdbx_seq_one_letter_code
_entity_poly.pdbx_strand_id
1 'polypeptide(L)'
;EGDPGAFMDRSVLEGDPHAVLEAMAIAGYAIGADEGWIYVRAEYPIAVKRLNIAIEQAREYGLLGKNIFDTGFNFDIHIRLGAGAFVCGEETALLTSIEGKRGEPHPRPPFPAVKGLWGQPTIVNNVETYANIAQIILKGADWFSSMGTETSKGTKVFALGGKIKNTGLVEIPMG
;
A
#
# COMPACT_ATOMS: atom_id res chain seq x y z
N GLU A 1 8.63 2.67 -1.38
CA GLU A 1 9.85 1.84 -1.43
C GLU A 1 10.98 2.64 -2.08
N GLY A 2 11.67 3.46 -1.29
CA GLY A 2 12.72 4.37 -1.79
C GLY A 2 14.15 3.82 -1.63
N ASP A 3 14.32 2.68 -0.98
CA ASP A 3 15.60 2.08 -0.69
C ASP A 3 16.19 1.41 -1.94
N PRO A 4 17.41 1.76 -2.38
CA PRO A 4 18.05 1.12 -3.52
C PRO A 4 18.24 -0.39 -3.30
N GLY A 5 17.72 -1.20 -4.24
CA GLY A 5 17.75 -2.66 -4.17
C GLY A 5 16.57 -3.29 -3.41
N ALA A 6 15.71 -2.52 -2.76
CA ALA A 6 14.43 -3.00 -2.26
C ALA A 6 13.42 -3.09 -3.42
N PHE A 7 12.75 -4.25 -3.55
CA PHE A 7 11.76 -4.48 -4.61
C PHE A 7 10.59 -5.40 -4.16
N MET A 8 10.35 -5.50 -2.85
CA MET A 8 9.26 -6.29 -2.30
C MET A 8 7.91 -5.74 -2.71
N ASP A 9 7.66 -4.47 -2.43
CA ASP A 9 6.40 -3.79 -2.74
C ASP A 9 6.17 -3.69 -4.24
N ARG A 10 7.22 -3.39 -5.02
CA ARG A 10 7.19 -3.44 -6.48
C ARG A 10 6.70 -4.78 -6.99
N SER A 11 7.20 -5.88 -6.44
CA SER A 11 6.85 -7.24 -6.88
C SER A 11 5.38 -7.56 -6.60
N VAL A 12 4.81 -7.08 -5.50
CA VAL A 12 3.38 -7.18 -5.20
C VAL A 12 2.57 -6.40 -6.24
N LEU A 13 2.91 -5.14 -6.48
CA LEU A 13 2.19 -4.29 -7.44
C LEU A 13 2.28 -4.80 -8.89
N GLU A 14 3.38 -5.49 -9.23
CA GLU A 14 3.56 -6.12 -10.54
C GLU A 14 2.90 -7.50 -10.62
N GLY A 15 2.85 -8.25 -9.53
CA GLY A 15 2.32 -9.61 -9.49
C GLY A 15 0.82 -9.69 -9.26
N ASP A 16 0.33 -8.98 -8.26
CA ASP A 16 -1.08 -8.96 -7.85
C ASP A 16 -1.52 -7.57 -7.37
N PRO A 17 -1.69 -6.60 -8.28
CA PRO A 17 -2.18 -5.28 -7.91
C PRO A 17 -3.60 -5.29 -7.34
N HIS A 18 -4.44 -6.25 -7.74
CA HIS A 18 -5.83 -6.35 -7.27
C HIS A 18 -5.91 -6.62 -5.76
N ALA A 19 -5.00 -7.41 -5.19
CA ALA A 19 -4.96 -7.64 -3.73
C ALA A 19 -4.79 -6.32 -2.95
N VAL A 20 -3.99 -5.39 -3.47
CA VAL A 20 -3.80 -4.07 -2.85
C VAL A 20 -5.05 -3.19 -3.02
N LEU A 21 -5.67 -3.18 -4.21
CA LEU A 21 -6.88 -2.40 -4.46
C LEU A 21 -8.05 -2.89 -3.59
N GLU A 22 -8.24 -4.20 -3.48
CA GLU A 22 -9.23 -4.83 -2.60
C GLU A 22 -9.01 -4.41 -1.14
N ALA A 23 -7.79 -4.52 -0.64
CA ALA A 23 -7.45 -4.15 0.72
C ALA A 23 -7.68 -2.65 0.99
N MET A 24 -7.38 -1.78 0.03
CA MET A 24 -7.64 -0.34 0.15
C MET A 24 -9.15 -0.05 0.19
N ALA A 25 -9.96 -0.73 -0.63
CA ALA A 25 -11.41 -0.59 -0.59
C ALA A 25 -12.00 -1.06 0.75
N ILE A 26 -11.51 -2.19 1.28
CA ILE A 26 -11.88 -2.69 2.60
C ILE A 26 -11.51 -1.68 3.70
N ALA A 27 -10.30 -1.14 3.67
CA ALA A 27 -9.84 -0.11 4.60
C ALA A 27 -10.69 1.16 4.48
N GLY A 28 -10.97 1.63 3.26
CA GLY A 28 -11.83 2.78 3.00
C GLY A 28 -13.22 2.60 3.60
N TYR A 29 -13.83 1.43 3.40
CA TYR A 29 -15.11 1.08 4.01
C TYR A 29 -15.06 1.12 5.54
N ALA A 30 -14.02 0.51 6.13
CA ALA A 30 -13.87 0.41 7.57
C ALA A 30 -13.68 1.77 8.29
N ILE A 31 -13.01 2.72 7.64
CA ILE A 31 -12.72 4.05 8.21
C ILE A 31 -13.63 5.16 7.69
N GLY A 32 -14.49 4.87 6.72
CA GLY A 32 -15.38 5.85 6.10
C GLY A 32 -14.67 6.81 5.13
N ALA A 33 -13.56 6.38 4.51
CA ALA A 33 -12.89 7.15 3.47
C ALA A 33 -13.54 6.91 2.11
N ASP A 34 -13.49 7.92 1.24
CA ASP A 34 -13.99 7.89 -0.14
C ASP A 34 -12.89 7.93 -1.21
N GLU A 35 -11.66 8.19 -0.80
CA GLU A 35 -10.49 8.24 -1.68
C GLU A 35 -9.32 7.44 -1.12
N GLY A 36 -8.60 6.74 -2.03
CA GLY A 36 -7.33 6.08 -1.80
C GLY A 36 -6.23 6.58 -2.74
N TRP A 37 -5.01 6.69 -2.24
CA TRP A 37 -3.87 7.15 -3.02
C TRP A 37 -2.73 6.15 -2.95
N ILE A 38 -2.25 5.67 -4.11
CA ILE A 38 -1.06 4.83 -4.21
C ILE A 38 0.11 5.71 -4.63
N TYR A 39 1.08 5.87 -3.74
CA TYR A 39 2.32 6.55 -4.04
C TYR A 39 3.34 5.52 -4.51
N VAL A 40 3.70 5.58 -5.78
CA VAL A 40 4.61 4.63 -6.42
C VAL A 40 5.74 5.36 -7.15
N ARG A 41 6.94 4.79 -7.14
CA ARG A 41 8.08 5.39 -7.84
C ARG A 41 7.87 5.38 -9.35
N ALA A 42 8.25 6.48 -10.01
CA ALA A 42 8.25 6.58 -11.47
C ALA A 42 9.19 5.56 -12.13
N GLU A 43 10.19 5.09 -11.40
CA GLU A 43 11.15 4.06 -11.82
C GLU A 43 10.55 2.65 -11.89
N TYR A 44 9.28 2.48 -11.50
CA TYR A 44 8.55 1.21 -11.60
C TYR A 44 7.47 1.24 -12.69
N PRO A 45 7.83 1.39 -13.96
CA PRO A 45 6.86 1.60 -15.05
C PRO A 45 5.91 0.42 -15.24
N ILE A 46 6.37 -0.81 -14.97
CA ILE A 46 5.54 -2.01 -15.07
C ILE A 46 4.47 -2.01 -13.96
N ALA A 47 4.84 -1.69 -12.72
CA ALA A 47 3.91 -1.56 -11.61
C ALA A 47 2.84 -0.51 -11.89
N VAL A 48 3.26 0.67 -12.36
CA VAL A 48 2.35 1.77 -12.74
C VAL A 48 1.37 1.33 -13.83
N LYS A 49 1.88 0.67 -14.89
CA LYS A 49 1.03 0.16 -15.98
C LYS A 49 0.00 -0.85 -15.48
N ARG A 50 0.42 -1.81 -14.66
CA ARG A 50 -0.48 -2.86 -14.12
C ARG A 50 -1.48 -2.29 -13.13
N LEU A 51 -1.10 -1.34 -12.28
CA LEU A 51 -2.01 -0.63 -11.40
C LEU A 51 -3.09 0.13 -12.18
N ASN A 52 -2.74 0.86 -13.23
CA ASN A 52 -3.72 1.56 -14.07
C ASN A 52 -4.73 0.57 -14.68
N ILE A 53 -4.25 -0.55 -15.25
CA ILE A 53 -5.12 -1.59 -15.81
C ILE A 53 -6.04 -2.16 -14.72
N ALA A 54 -5.50 -2.47 -13.54
CA ALA A 54 -6.28 -3.04 -12.45
C ALA A 54 -7.34 -2.07 -11.92
N ILE A 55 -7.02 -0.78 -11.80
CA ILE A 55 -7.97 0.26 -11.38
C ILE A 55 -9.11 0.40 -12.43
N GLU A 56 -8.78 0.44 -13.72
CA GLU A 56 -9.78 0.49 -14.79
C GLU A 56 -10.70 -0.73 -14.75
N GLN A 57 -10.15 -1.93 -14.65
CA GLN A 57 -10.92 -3.15 -14.50
C GLN A 57 -11.82 -3.13 -13.26
N ALA A 58 -11.30 -2.71 -12.12
CA ALA A 58 -12.07 -2.61 -10.89
C ALA A 58 -13.24 -1.62 -11.01
N ARG A 59 -13.05 -0.51 -11.74
CA ARG A 59 -14.15 0.44 -12.06
C ARG A 59 -15.17 -0.17 -13.00
N GLU A 60 -14.74 -0.86 -14.05
CA GLU A 60 -15.64 -1.55 -15.00
C GLU A 60 -16.51 -2.59 -14.31
N TYR A 61 -15.96 -3.32 -13.34
CA TYR A 61 -16.70 -4.32 -12.55
C TYR A 61 -17.51 -3.73 -11.39
N GLY A 62 -17.50 -2.40 -11.20
CA GLY A 62 -18.24 -1.74 -10.11
C GLY A 62 -17.64 -1.99 -8.72
N LEU A 63 -16.36 -2.35 -8.64
CA LEU A 63 -15.61 -2.58 -7.40
C LEU A 63 -14.94 -1.30 -6.88
N LEU A 64 -14.84 -0.27 -7.73
CA LEU A 64 -14.41 1.08 -7.41
C LEU A 64 -15.39 2.08 -8.03
N GLY A 65 -15.43 3.29 -7.47
CA GLY A 65 -16.28 4.39 -7.92
C GLY A 65 -17.47 4.61 -7.00
N LYS A 66 -18.67 4.76 -7.59
CA LYS A 66 -19.87 5.12 -6.84
C LYS A 66 -20.75 3.91 -6.57
N ASN A 67 -21.39 3.92 -5.39
CA ASN A 67 -22.41 2.95 -4.99
C ASN A 67 -21.94 1.49 -5.14
N ILE A 68 -20.76 1.17 -4.64
CA ILE A 68 -20.16 -0.16 -4.72
C ILE A 68 -21.11 -1.19 -4.09
N PHE A 69 -21.44 -2.26 -4.83
CA PHE A 69 -22.37 -3.33 -4.41
C PHE A 69 -23.77 -2.83 -3.98
N ASP A 70 -24.24 -1.69 -4.50
CA ASP A 70 -25.51 -1.06 -4.12
C ASP A 70 -25.65 -0.77 -2.62
N THR A 71 -24.53 -0.53 -1.94
CA THR A 71 -24.48 -0.27 -0.50
C THR A 71 -24.47 1.22 -0.14
N GLY A 72 -24.37 2.11 -1.12
CA GLY A 72 -24.13 3.53 -0.92
C GLY A 72 -22.67 3.90 -0.66
N PHE A 73 -21.78 2.92 -0.59
CA PHE A 73 -20.35 3.14 -0.42
C PHE A 73 -19.73 3.65 -1.71
N ASN A 74 -18.98 4.74 -1.60
CA ASN A 74 -18.22 5.33 -2.70
C ASN A 74 -16.75 5.29 -2.33
N PHE A 75 -15.90 4.79 -3.22
CA PHE A 75 -14.47 4.77 -3.02
C PHE A 75 -13.74 4.69 -4.36
N ASP A 76 -12.77 5.55 -4.59
CA ASP A 76 -11.94 5.48 -5.78
C ASP A 76 -10.45 5.57 -5.43
N ILE A 77 -9.60 5.09 -6.35
CA ILE A 77 -8.15 5.00 -6.13
C ILE A 77 -7.43 5.78 -7.21
N HIS A 78 -6.46 6.57 -6.77
CA HIS A 78 -5.59 7.39 -7.61
C HIS A 78 -4.13 7.01 -7.45
N ILE A 79 -3.33 7.22 -8.50
CA ILE A 79 -1.89 6.98 -8.47
C ILE A 79 -1.16 8.32 -8.47
N ARG A 80 -0.18 8.44 -7.58
CA ARG A 80 0.79 9.54 -7.57
C ARG A 80 2.19 8.98 -7.80
N LEU A 81 2.87 9.50 -8.80
CA LEU A 81 4.24 9.11 -9.13
C LEU A 81 5.23 9.88 -8.27
N GLY A 82 6.08 9.15 -7.58
CA GLY A 82 7.20 9.71 -6.83
C GLY A 82 8.45 9.86 -7.72
N ALA A 83 9.24 10.90 -7.43
CA ALA A 83 10.48 11.20 -8.17
C ALA A 83 11.73 10.49 -7.59
N GLY A 84 11.58 9.40 -6.83
CA GLY A 84 12.68 8.58 -6.33
C GLY A 84 13.38 9.13 -5.08
N ALA A 85 12.83 10.13 -4.40
CA ALA A 85 13.41 10.64 -3.16
C ALA A 85 13.17 9.68 -1.99
N PHE A 86 14.25 9.20 -1.36
CA PHE A 86 14.19 8.27 -0.22
C PHE A 86 13.37 8.83 0.95
N VAL A 87 13.45 10.14 1.21
CA VAL A 87 12.70 10.81 2.28
C VAL A 87 11.19 10.64 2.16
N CYS A 88 10.65 10.43 0.97
CA CYS A 88 9.22 10.18 0.76
C CYS A 88 8.75 8.79 1.25
N GLY A 89 9.64 7.97 1.81
CA GLY A 89 9.30 6.79 2.60
C GLY A 89 8.79 7.13 4.01
N GLU A 90 9.08 8.34 4.51
CA GLU A 90 8.48 8.88 5.74
C GLU A 90 7.08 9.40 5.45
N GLU A 91 6.09 9.07 6.29
CA GLU A 91 4.67 9.29 6.00
C GLU A 91 4.29 10.75 5.74
N THR A 92 4.85 11.70 6.50
CA THR A 92 4.52 13.13 6.34
C THR A 92 5.15 13.72 5.07
N ALA A 93 6.36 13.30 4.73
CA ALA A 93 7.03 13.66 3.48
C ALA A 93 6.31 13.08 2.25
N LEU A 94 5.79 11.84 2.37
CA LEU A 94 4.97 11.21 1.34
C LEU A 94 3.69 12.01 1.09
N LEU A 95 2.96 12.38 2.13
CA LEU A 95 1.74 13.18 2.01
C LEU A 95 2.01 14.54 1.35
N THR A 96 3.08 15.24 1.76
CA THR A 96 3.48 16.52 1.16
C THR A 96 3.81 16.39 -0.33
N SER A 97 4.46 15.28 -0.69
CA SER A 97 4.77 14.97 -2.10
C SER A 97 3.51 14.66 -2.93
N ILE A 98 2.53 13.96 -2.36
CA ILE A 98 1.22 13.75 -3.02
C ILE A 98 0.54 15.10 -3.28
N GLU A 99 0.60 16.03 -2.33
CA GLU A 99 0.06 17.39 -2.46
C GLU A 99 0.77 18.25 -3.53
N GLY A 100 1.82 17.74 -4.17
CA GLY A 100 2.59 18.46 -5.18
C GLY A 100 3.62 19.42 -4.63
N LYS A 101 3.88 19.35 -3.33
CA LYS A 101 4.91 20.14 -2.65
C LYS A 101 6.22 19.33 -2.56
N ARG A 102 7.29 19.97 -2.09
CA ARG A 102 8.53 19.26 -1.78
C ARG A 102 8.28 18.24 -0.66
N GLY A 103 8.75 17.02 -0.84
CA GLY A 103 8.63 15.96 0.16
C GLY A 103 9.52 16.24 1.37
N GLU A 104 9.01 16.96 2.33
CA GLU A 104 9.70 17.31 3.58
C GLU A 104 8.93 16.73 4.76
N PRO A 105 9.62 16.07 5.72
CA PRO A 105 8.98 15.61 6.94
C PRO A 105 8.44 16.77 7.78
N HIS A 106 7.31 16.52 8.44
CA HIS A 106 6.73 17.47 9.38
C HIS A 106 6.74 16.92 10.81
N PRO A 107 6.94 17.81 11.82
CA PRO A 107 6.83 17.40 13.22
C PRO A 107 5.42 16.91 13.56
N ARG A 108 5.32 15.94 14.44
CA ARG A 108 4.07 15.47 15.04
C ARG A 108 4.00 15.87 16.51
N PRO A 109 2.85 16.25 17.10
CA PRO A 109 1.53 16.38 16.48
C PRO A 109 1.38 17.60 15.53
N PRO A 110 0.38 17.63 14.61
CA PRO A 110 -0.69 16.63 14.47
C PRO A 110 -0.24 15.37 13.74
N PHE A 111 -0.81 14.22 14.11
CA PHE A 111 -0.62 12.97 13.40
C PHE A 111 -1.47 12.93 12.12
N PRO A 112 -1.07 12.19 11.06
CA PRO A 112 -1.84 12.07 9.83
C PRO A 112 -3.29 11.62 10.02
N ALA A 113 -3.56 10.75 11.00
CA ALA A 113 -4.90 10.32 11.36
C ALA A 113 -5.82 11.48 11.85
N VAL A 114 -5.24 12.61 12.24
CA VAL A 114 -5.97 13.83 12.64
C VAL A 114 -5.95 14.87 11.52
N LYS A 115 -4.78 15.06 10.90
CA LYS A 115 -4.56 16.06 9.86
C LYS A 115 -3.47 15.58 8.90
N GLY A 116 -3.88 14.85 7.87
CA GLY A 116 -3.02 14.27 6.83
C GLY A 116 -3.17 14.97 5.49
N LEU A 117 -3.41 14.21 4.44
CA LEU A 117 -3.49 14.65 3.06
C LEU A 117 -4.56 15.75 2.89
N TRP A 118 -4.16 16.89 2.34
CA TRP A 118 -4.99 18.12 2.21
C TRP A 118 -5.70 18.53 3.50
N GLY A 119 -5.09 18.21 4.65
CA GLY A 119 -5.64 18.53 5.95
C GLY A 119 -6.76 17.62 6.43
N GLN A 120 -7.08 16.56 5.70
CA GLN A 120 -8.07 15.56 6.07
C GLN A 120 -7.44 14.40 6.88
N PRO A 121 -8.22 13.74 7.75
CA PRO A 121 -7.76 12.53 8.42
C PRO A 121 -7.32 11.48 7.40
N THR A 122 -6.12 10.94 7.57
CA THR A 122 -5.50 10.04 6.60
C THR A 122 -4.81 8.88 7.30
N ILE A 123 -5.03 7.65 6.79
CA ILE A 123 -4.28 6.46 7.20
C ILE A 123 -3.26 6.14 6.11
N VAL A 124 -2.03 5.90 6.53
CA VAL A 124 -0.92 5.49 5.65
C VAL A 124 -0.45 4.10 6.04
N ASN A 125 -0.38 3.20 5.08
CA ASN A 125 0.13 1.84 5.26
C ASN A 125 1.05 1.44 4.11
N ASN A 126 2.00 0.56 4.41
CA ASN A 126 2.86 -0.05 3.40
C ASN A 126 2.08 -1.02 2.50
N VAL A 127 2.56 -1.23 1.29
CA VAL A 127 1.96 -2.14 0.30
C VAL A 127 1.85 -3.56 0.81
N GLU A 128 2.90 -4.08 1.46
CA GLU A 128 2.89 -5.44 2.02
C GLU A 128 1.83 -5.59 3.12
N THR A 129 1.60 -4.56 3.93
CA THR A 129 0.52 -4.55 4.91
C THR A 129 -0.84 -4.74 4.24
N TYR A 130 -1.12 -3.97 3.19
CA TYR A 130 -2.37 -4.12 2.43
C TYR A 130 -2.47 -5.47 1.72
N ALA A 131 -1.38 -5.98 1.16
CA ALA A 131 -1.38 -7.27 0.47
C ALA A 131 -1.81 -8.46 1.35
N ASN A 132 -1.68 -8.35 2.66
CA ASN A 132 -2.10 -9.39 3.60
C ASN A 132 -3.60 -9.34 3.95
N ILE A 133 -4.28 -8.21 3.78
CA ILE A 133 -5.64 -7.98 4.32
C ILE A 133 -6.66 -8.98 3.77
N ALA A 134 -6.74 -9.15 2.46
CA ALA A 134 -7.70 -10.07 1.85
C ALA A 134 -7.51 -11.52 2.34
N GLN A 135 -6.25 -11.97 2.45
CA GLN A 135 -5.93 -13.31 2.95
C GLN A 135 -6.29 -13.49 4.42
N ILE A 136 -6.09 -12.47 5.24
CA ILE A 136 -6.47 -12.49 6.67
C ILE A 136 -7.98 -12.61 6.81
N ILE A 137 -8.74 -11.85 6.02
CA ILE A 137 -10.21 -11.90 6.05
C ILE A 137 -10.72 -13.27 5.59
N LEU A 138 -10.16 -13.81 4.52
CA LEU A 138 -10.57 -15.11 3.96
C LEU A 138 -10.21 -16.30 4.85
N LYS A 139 -9.03 -16.30 5.46
CA LYS A 139 -8.49 -17.44 6.21
C LYS A 139 -8.64 -17.30 7.73
N GLY A 140 -8.95 -16.09 8.19
CA GLY A 140 -9.14 -15.78 9.61
C GLY A 140 -7.86 -15.37 10.33
N ALA A 141 -8.04 -14.70 11.47
CA ALA A 141 -6.96 -14.20 12.30
C ALA A 141 -6.06 -15.31 12.87
N ASP A 142 -6.66 -16.46 13.22
CA ASP A 142 -5.94 -17.61 13.76
C ASP A 142 -4.94 -18.19 12.75
N TRP A 143 -5.32 -18.21 11.45
CA TRP A 143 -4.41 -18.61 10.39
C TRP A 143 -3.18 -17.68 10.33
N PHE A 144 -3.38 -16.37 10.34
CA PHE A 144 -2.29 -15.41 10.28
C PHE A 144 -1.41 -15.48 11.54
N SER A 145 -2.02 -15.61 12.71
CA SER A 145 -1.32 -15.68 13.99
C SER A 145 -0.60 -17.00 14.24
N SER A 146 -0.90 -18.05 13.47
CA SER A 146 -0.18 -19.33 13.53
C SER A 146 1.24 -19.28 12.95
N MET A 147 1.53 -18.23 12.17
CA MET A 147 2.86 -17.98 11.60
C MET A 147 3.60 -16.94 12.44
N GLY A 148 4.93 -17.08 12.54
CA GLY A 148 5.78 -16.17 13.29
C GLY A 148 5.98 -16.59 14.74
N THR A 149 6.28 -15.64 15.61
CA THR A 149 6.48 -15.85 17.05
C THR A 149 5.30 -15.34 17.88
N GLU A 150 5.35 -15.54 19.19
CA GLU A 150 4.28 -15.09 20.09
C GLU A 150 4.03 -13.57 20.00
N THR A 151 5.09 -12.78 19.85
CA THR A 151 5.04 -11.31 19.82
C THR A 151 5.12 -10.69 18.42
N SER A 152 5.44 -11.50 17.39
CA SER A 152 5.56 -11.05 16.00
C SER A 152 4.87 -12.05 15.09
N LYS A 153 3.64 -11.75 14.72
CA LYS A 153 2.78 -12.65 13.93
C LYS A 153 2.92 -12.42 12.42
N GLY A 154 2.60 -13.46 11.66
CA GLY A 154 2.57 -13.42 10.20
C GLY A 154 3.94 -13.69 9.57
N THR A 155 4.08 -13.22 8.34
CA THR A 155 5.28 -13.36 7.52
C THR A 155 5.85 -12.00 7.13
N LYS A 156 7.08 -12.02 6.62
CA LYS A 156 7.75 -10.83 6.08
C LYS A 156 8.51 -11.20 4.82
N VAL A 157 8.35 -10.40 3.78
CA VAL A 157 9.10 -10.53 2.53
C VAL A 157 10.39 -9.71 2.61
N PHE A 158 11.50 -10.34 2.21
CA PHE A 158 12.82 -9.72 2.14
C PHE A 158 13.36 -9.76 0.71
N ALA A 159 13.93 -8.65 0.27
CA ALA A 159 14.76 -8.58 -0.93
C ALA A 159 16.20 -8.95 -0.56
N LEU A 160 16.68 -10.06 -1.12
CA LEU A 160 18.03 -10.54 -0.90
C LEU A 160 18.96 -10.03 -2.00
N GLY A 161 19.99 -9.29 -1.62
CA GLY A 161 20.96 -8.72 -2.55
C GLY A 161 22.36 -8.63 -1.97
N GLY A 162 23.35 -8.27 -2.79
CA GLY A 162 24.76 -8.11 -2.36
C GLY A 162 25.59 -9.38 -2.53
N LYS A 163 26.57 -9.60 -1.61
CA LYS A 163 27.55 -10.71 -1.67
C LYS A 163 26.98 -12.02 -1.15
N ILE A 164 25.90 -12.48 -1.75
CA ILE A 164 25.24 -13.75 -1.41
C ILE A 164 25.08 -14.61 -2.65
N LYS A 165 24.95 -15.94 -2.45
CA LYS A 165 24.84 -16.91 -3.56
C LYS A 165 23.51 -16.81 -4.29
N ASN A 166 22.41 -16.70 -3.55
CA ASN A 166 21.06 -16.66 -4.08
C ASN A 166 20.45 -15.28 -3.82
N THR A 167 20.14 -14.55 -4.88
CA THR A 167 19.46 -13.25 -4.83
C THR A 167 17.99 -13.41 -5.20
N GLY A 168 17.15 -12.47 -4.79
CA GLY A 168 15.73 -12.49 -5.11
C GLY A 168 14.86 -12.14 -3.91
N LEU A 169 13.59 -12.55 -3.97
CA LEU A 169 12.66 -12.40 -2.85
C LEU A 169 12.53 -13.70 -2.06
N VAL A 170 12.38 -13.55 -0.77
CA VAL A 170 12.06 -14.64 0.15
C VAL A 170 11.02 -14.17 1.15
N GLU A 171 10.00 -14.99 1.36
CA GLU A 171 9.00 -14.79 2.41
C GLU A 171 9.28 -15.78 3.54
N ILE A 172 9.37 -15.28 4.76
CA ILE A 172 9.67 -16.06 5.96
C ILE A 172 8.74 -15.69 7.10
N PRO A 173 8.47 -16.60 8.05
CA PRO A 173 7.75 -16.27 9.29
C PRO A 173 8.48 -15.19 10.08
N MET A 174 7.70 -14.29 10.70
CA MET A 174 8.25 -13.23 11.55
C MET A 174 8.99 -13.80 12.76
N GLY A 175 10.09 -13.13 13.11
CA GLY A 175 10.93 -13.52 14.26
C GLY A 175 11.85 -14.66 14.02
#